data_4d66d7d52af56629121a98fdb92ab21f
#
_entry.id   4d66d7d52af56629121a98fdb92ab21f
#
_cell.length_a   1.000
_cell.length_b   1.000
_cell.length_c   1.000
_cell.angle_alpha   90.00
_cell.angle_beta   90.00
_cell.angle_gamma   90.00
#
_symmetry.space_group_name_H-M   'P 1'
#
loop_
_entity.id
_entity.type
_entity.pdbx_description
1 polymer ?
#
loop_
_entity_poly.entity_id
_entity_poly.type
_entity_poly.pdbx_seq_one_letter_code
_entity_poly.pdbx_strand_id
1 'polypeptide(L)'
;MRGFDAKFIDELKNKNDIADVVGKYVPLERKGGNFWGRCPFHHEKTASFCVNPQGQFYYCFGCHKSGDVISFIREIESLDFADAVKLLAERAKMPLPDVRYDDEQVREQKKRKERLLSLLRDTALFYAHNLRTPAATKHVDYIYKRKITNETVMRFGLGASLDFKGLPSYLRTKGYTDEEMVASGAVGEKNGRYFDWLGGRLIIPVIDQFGNVVAFDGRRIDDGKEQKYINTRETAVFSKGKTLFNINNLKKVKNEKGLTDVIIVEGHLDVVTVSQAGFPNVVASMGTSLTKDQARMLKRYTDKAYISYDGDFAGQKATVRGLEILRDEGLEVKIVSL
;
A
#
# COMPACT_ATOMS: atom_id res chain seq x y z
N MET A 1 -4.95 6.52 22.12
CA MET A 1 -5.91 6.50 21.00
C MET A 1 -6.99 7.50 21.30
N ARG A 2 -7.00 8.68 20.70
CA ARG A 2 -8.11 9.63 20.78
C ARG A 2 -9.04 9.31 19.62
N GLY A 3 -10.14 8.61 19.92
CA GLY A 3 -11.07 8.08 18.94
C GLY A 3 -12.26 8.99 18.76
N PHE A 4 -13.06 8.69 17.75
CA PHE A 4 -14.40 9.25 17.54
C PHE A 4 -15.22 9.07 18.83
N ASP A 5 -16.07 10.05 19.18
CA ASP A 5 -16.93 9.89 20.36
C ASP A 5 -17.96 8.77 20.17
N ALA A 6 -18.43 8.22 21.28
CA ALA A 6 -19.36 7.08 21.25
C ALA A 6 -20.66 7.41 20.51
N LYS A 7 -21.17 8.63 20.65
CA LYS A 7 -22.41 9.10 20.01
C LYS A 7 -22.29 9.11 18.49
N PHE A 8 -21.17 9.59 17.97
CA PHE A 8 -20.90 9.54 16.51
C PHE A 8 -20.79 8.10 16.00
N ILE A 9 -20.09 7.22 16.74
CA ILE A 9 -19.97 5.80 16.35
C ILE A 9 -21.32 5.12 16.33
N ASP A 10 -22.19 5.37 17.31
CA ASP A 10 -23.52 4.81 17.35
C ASP A 10 -24.40 5.34 16.19
N GLU A 11 -24.33 6.64 15.90
CA GLU A 11 -25.04 7.22 14.75
C GLU A 11 -24.52 6.66 13.42
N LEU A 12 -23.21 6.49 13.29
CA LEU A 12 -22.58 5.89 12.12
C LEU A 12 -23.05 4.47 11.88
N LYS A 13 -23.11 3.63 12.93
CA LYS A 13 -23.63 2.27 12.85
C LYS A 13 -25.09 2.27 12.43
N ASN A 14 -25.92 3.12 13.04
CA ASN A 14 -27.36 3.22 12.74
C ASN A 14 -27.63 3.64 11.28
N LYS A 15 -26.78 4.47 10.68
CA LYS A 15 -26.89 4.88 9.27
C LYS A 15 -26.27 3.88 8.28
N ASN A 16 -25.58 2.87 8.75
CA ASN A 16 -24.96 1.83 7.92
C ASN A 16 -25.49 0.46 8.33
N ASP A 17 -26.71 0.14 7.87
CA ASP A 17 -27.28 -1.18 8.10
C ASP A 17 -26.31 -2.29 7.66
N ILE A 18 -26.07 -3.26 8.55
CA ILE A 18 -25.05 -4.28 8.33
C ILE A 18 -25.38 -5.18 7.14
N ALA A 19 -26.65 -5.49 6.91
CA ALA A 19 -27.04 -6.35 5.78
C ALA A 19 -26.83 -5.62 4.46
N ASP A 20 -27.12 -4.31 4.40
CA ASP A 20 -26.87 -3.48 3.22
C ASP A 20 -25.39 -3.28 2.93
N VAL A 21 -24.56 -3.17 3.98
CA VAL A 21 -23.12 -3.04 3.82
C VAL A 21 -22.51 -4.35 3.35
N VAL A 22 -22.80 -5.44 4.06
CA VAL A 22 -22.28 -6.78 3.76
C VAL A 22 -22.75 -7.27 2.40
N GLY A 23 -24.02 -7.00 2.03
CA GLY A 23 -24.60 -7.40 0.75
C GLY A 23 -23.88 -6.85 -0.49
N LYS A 24 -23.04 -5.80 -0.34
CA LYS A 24 -22.17 -5.30 -1.44
C LYS A 24 -20.94 -6.16 -1.68
N TYR A 25 -20.54 -6.98 -0.71
CA TYR A 25 -19.35 -7.83 -0.76
C TYR A 25 -19.69 -9.31 -0.85
N VAL A 26 -20.84 -9.70 -0.30
CA VAL A 26 -21.26 -11.10 -0.16
C VAL A 26 -22.67 -11.26 -0.70
N PRO A 27 -22.92 -12.14 -1.66
CA PRO A 27 -24.28 -12.53 -2.03
C PRO A 27 -25.00 -13.13 -0.81
N LEU A 28 -26.06 -12.47 -0.36
CA LEU A 28 -26.82 -12.85 0.83
C LEU A 28 -28.21 -13.38 0.45
N GLU A 29 -28.60 -14.51 1.05
CA GLU A 29 -29.94 -15.08 0.96
C GLU A 29 -30.66 -14.94 2.30
N ARG A 30 -31.90 -14.48 2.28
CA ARG A 30 -32.70 -14.35 3.50
C ARG A 30 -33.21 -15.72 3.96
N LYS A 31 -32.94 -16.07 5.22
CA LYS A 31 -33.47 -17.30 5.85
C LYS A 31 -34.01 -16.93 7.23
N GLY A 32 -35.34 -16.86 7.33
CA GLY A 32 -36.02 -16.37 8.55
C GLY A 32 -35.73 -14.89 8.82
N GLY A 33 -35.28 -14.57 10.02
CA GLY A 33 -34.89 -13.20 10.43
C GLY A 33 -33.47 -12.76 10.05
N ASN A 34 -32.65 -13.65 9.51
CA ASN A 34 -31.25 -13.42 9.21
C ASN A 34 -30.95 -13.55 7.71
N PHE A 35 -29.79 -13.04 7.32
CA PHE A 35 -29.22 -13.24 5.98
C PHE A 35 -28.03 -14.19 6.05
N TRP A 36 -27.88 -15.04 5.04
CA TRP A 36 -26.84 -16.06 4.98
C TRP A 36 -26.10 -15.99 3.66
N GLY A 37 -24.79 -16.21 3.71
CA GLY A 37 -23.91 -16.24 2.55
C GLY A 37 -22.66 -17.08 2.81
N ARG A 38 -21.79 -17.15 1.80
CA ARG A 38 -20.45 -17.71 1.99
C ARG A 38 -19.56 -16.68 2.67
N CYS A 39 -18.75 -17.13 3.62
CA CYS A 39 -17.87 -16.25 4.38
C CYS A 39 -16.80 -15.62 3.46
N PRO A 40 -16.64 -14.29 3.50
CA PRO A 40 -15.58 -13.63 2.73
C PRO A 40 -14.21 -13.73 3.38
N PHE A 41 -14.13 -14.27 4.61
CA PHE A 41 -12.89 -14.31 5.41
C PHE A 41 -12.20 -15.68 5.42
N HIS A 42 -12.85 -16.72 4.92
CA HIS A 42 -12.26 -18.04 4.72
C HIS A 42 -12.91 -18.76 3.54
N HIS A 43 -12.21 -19.72 2.96
CA HIS A 43 -12.73 -20.46 1.82
C HIS A 43 -13.72 -21.54 2.29
N GLU A 44 -14.93 -21.51 1.76
CA GLU A 44 -15.97 -22.51 2.04
C GLU A 44 -16.88 -22.75 0.84
N LYS A 45 -17.52 -23.94 0.81
CA LYS A 45 -18.49 -24.31 -0.24
C LYS A 45 -19.94 -24.08 0.17
N THR A 46 -20.21 -24.05 1.47
CA THR A 46 -21.56 -23.92 2.07
C THR A 46 -21.69 -22.56 2.78
N ALA A 47 -22.89 -22.00 2.80
CA ALA A 47 -23.16 -20.74 3.47
C ALA A 47 -23.13 -20.90 4.99
N SER A 48 -22.06 -20.47 5.64
CA SER A 48 -21.91 -20.46 7.11
C SER A 48 -21.83 -19.05 7.71
N PHE A 49 -21.88 -18.03 6.86
CA PHE A 49 -21.78 -16.64 7.28
C PHE A 49 -23.20 -16.07 7.47
N CYS A 50 -23.53 -15.75 8.71
CA CYS A 50 -24.83 -15.22 9.12
C CYS A 50 -24.72 -13.72 9.41
N VAL A 51 -25.65 -12.94 8.89
CA VAL A 51 -25.82 -11.51 9.20
C VAL A 51 -27.17 -11.33 9.87
N ASN A 52 -27.17 -10.79 11.09
CA ASN A 52 -28.35 -10.48 11.86
C ASN A 52 -28.70 -8.98 11.75
N PRO A 53 -29.72 -8.59 11.00
CA PRO A 53 -30.07 -7.18 10.80
C PRO A 53 -30.72 -6.55 12.05
N GLN A 54 -31.35 -7.32 12.93
CA GLN A 54 -31.90 -6.79 14.16
C GLN A 54 -30.84 -6.50 15.20
N GLY A 55 -29.85 -7.41 15.33
CA GLY A 55 -28.74 -7.24 16.26
C GLY A 55 -27.57 -6.44 15.69
N GLN A 56 -27.60 -6.07 14.38
CA GLN A 56 -26.56 -5.34 13.69
C GLN A 56 -25.16 -5.97 13.85
N PHE A 57 -25.08 -7.30 13.72
CA PHE A 57 -23.84 -8.06 13.77
C PHE A 57 -23.80 -9.17 12.73
N TYR A 58 -22.58 -9.61 12.41
CA TYR A 58 -22.35 -10.85 11.66
C TYR A 58 -21.64 -11.89 12.51
N TYR A 59 -21.86 -13.16 12.17
CA TYR A 59 -21.13 -14.29 12.75
C TYR A 59 -20.91 -15.37 11.69
N CYS A 60 -19.72 -15.90 11.61
CA CYS A 60 -19.39 -17.04 10.75
C CYS A 60 -19.26 -18.31 11.57
N PHE A 61 -20.10 -19.32 11.29
CA PHE A 61 -20.07 -20.61 11.98
C PHE A 61 -18.89 -21.50 11.53
N GLY A 62 -18.20 -21.16 10.43
CA GLY A 62 -17.01 -21.87 9.94
C GLY A 62 -15.71 -21.39 10.60
N CYS A 63 -15.42 -20.10 10.55
CA CYS A 63 -14.17 -19.53 11.09
C CYS A 63 -14.34 -18.74 12.39
N HIS A 64 -15.55 -18.65 12.94
CA HIS A 64 -15.94 -17.96 14.18
C HIS A 64 -15.65 -16.45 14.20
N LYS A 65 -15.33 -15.84 13.04
CA LYS A 65 -15.24 -14.38 12.93
C LYS A 65 -16.60 -13.75 13.15
N SER A 66 -16.63 -12.68 13.94
CA SER A 66 -17.85 -11.95 14.26
C SER A 66 -17.56 -10.48 14.49
N GLY A 67 -18.57 -9.64 14.38
CA GLY A 67 -18.44 -8.22 14.64
C GLY A 67 -19.61 -7.40 14.13
N ASP A 68 -19.51 -6.09 14.29
CA ASP A 68 -20.42 -5.10 13.75
C ASP A 68 -20.00 -4.63 12.34
N VAL A 69 -20.73 -3.66 11.79
CA VAL A 69 -20.44 -3.10 10.46
C VAL A 69 -19.04 -2.48 10.35
N ILE A 70 -18.52 -1.87 11.42
CA ILE A 70 -17.18 -1.30 11.43
C ILE A 70 -16.14 -2.42 11.39
N SER A 71 -16.34 -3.45 12.21
CA SER A 71 -15.48 -4.64 12.26
C SER A 71 -15.46 -5.35 10.91
N PHE A 72 -16.62 -5.48 10.25
CA PHE A 72 -16.73 -6.05 8.91
C PHE A 72 -15.90 -5.28 7.88
N ILE A 73 -16.06 -3.95 7.81
CA ILE A 73 -15.30 -3.11 6.88
C ILE A 73 -13.80 -3.12 7.18
N ARG A 74 -13.40 -3.13 8.46
CA ARG A 74 -11.99 -3.29 8.83
C ARG A 74 -11.36 -4.57 8.28
N GLU A 75 -12.07 -5.66 8.40
CA GLU A 75 -11.59 -6.98 7.97
C GLU A 75 -11.59 -7.12 6.43
N ILE A 76 -12.70 -6.76 5.76
CA ILE A 76 -12.84 -6.96 4.31
C ILE A 76 -11.96 -5.99 3.51
N GLU A 77 -11.84 -4.73 3.94
CA GLU A 77 -11.05 -3.69 3.29
C GLU A 77 -9.61 -3.61 3.83
N SER A 78 -9.28 -4.41 4.87
CA SER A 78 -7.97 -4.39 5.54
C SER A 78 -7.59 -3.00 6.07
N LEU A 79 -8.57 -2.28 6.64
CA LEU A 79 -8.43 -0.94 7.18
C LEU A 79 -8.21 -0.94 8.68
N ASP A 80 -7.59 0.12 9.20
CA ASP A 80 -7.66 0.39 10.64
C ASP A 80 -9.03 0.95 11.04
N PHE A 81 -9.24 1.14 12.35
CA PHE A 81 -10.52 1.60 12.86
C PHE A 81 -10.91 2.98 12.32
N ALA A 82 -9.97 3.93 12.27
CA ALA A 82 -10.23 5.29 11.84
C ALA A 82 -10.60 5.37 10.35
N ASP A 83 -9.92 4.61 9.52
CA ASP A 83 -10.17 4.57 8.08
C ASP A 83 -11.47 3.81 7.74
N ALA A 84 -11.82 2.77 8.48
CA ALA A 84 -13.13 2.11 8.33
C ALA A 84 -14.29 3.06 8.72
N VAL A 85 -14.12 3.83 9.78
CA VAL A 85 -15.09 4.86 10.21
C VAL A 85 -15.25 5.93 9.13
N LYS A 86 -14.16 6.42 8.52
CA LYS A 86 -14.22 7.41 7.42
C LYS A 86 -14.96 6.85 6.21
N LEU A 87 -14.66 5.61 5.81
CA LEU A 87 -15.31 4.95 4.67
C LEU A 87 -16.82 4.82 4.88
N LEU A 88 -17.25 4.42 6.08
CA LEU A 88 -18.67 4.30 6.43
C LEU A 88 -19.36 5.66 6.52
N ALA A 89 -18.67 6.70 7.02
CA ALA A 89 -19.19 8.06 7.08
C ALA A 89 -19.41 8.63 5.68
N GLU A 90 -18.45 8.44 4.76
CA GLU A 90 -18.58 8.82 3.35
C GLU A 90 -19.78 8.11 2.69
N ARG A 91 -19.92 6.80 2.91
CA ARG A 91 -21.05 6.02 2.41
C ARG A 91 -22.38 6.57 2.90
N ALA A 92 -22.48 6.90 4.17
CA ALA A 92 -23.69 7.42 4.81
C ALA A 92 -23.90 8.92 4.57
N LYS A 93 -23.01 9.58 3.82
CA LYS A 93 -22.96 11.03 3.65
C LYS A 93 -23.01 11.77 5.00
N MET A 94 -22.39 11.16 6.02
CA MET A 94 -22.22 11.77 7.32
C MET A 94 -20.99 12.67 7.31
N PRO A 95 -21.10 13.93 7.72
CA PRO A 95 -19.91 14.70 8.00
C PRO A 95 -19.15 14.00 9.13
N LEU A 96 -17.86 13.76 8.92
CA LEU A 96 -17.01 13.32 10.03
C LEU A 96 -17.16 14.38 11.13
N PRO A 97 -17.29 13.97 12.40
CA PRO A 97 -17.30 14.94 13.46
C PRO A 97 -16.08 15.83 13.25
N ASP A 98 -16.28 17.13 13.28
CA ASP A 98 -15.18 18.00 13.58
C ASP A 98 -14.66 17.49 14.93
N VAL A 99 -13.71 16.57 14.88
CA VAL A 99 -12.87 16.32 16.03
C VAL A 99 -12.33 17.72 16.27
N ARG A 100 -12.88 18.40 17.25
CA ARG A 100 -12.37 19.67 17.72
C ARG A 100 -10.97 19.38 18.24
N TYR A 101 -10.08 19.12 17.30
CA TYR A 101 -8.71 19.52 17.44
C TYR A 101 -8.82 21.05 17.38
N ASP A 102 -8.90 21.62 18.51
CA ASP A 102 -8.61 23.04 18.77
C ASP A 102 -7.12 23.30 18.47
N ASP A 103 -6.63 22.68 17.39
CA ASP A 103 -5.26 22.73 16.96
C ASP A 103 -5.25 23.04 15.47
N GLU A 104 -5.18 24.33 15.19
CA GLU A 104 -4.77 24.88 13.89
C GLU A 104 -3.58 24.07 13.32
N GLN A 105 -2.70 23.58 14.19
CA GLN A 105 -1.58 22.68 13.89
C GLN A 105 -2.00 21.34 13.25
N VAL A 106 -3.08 20.71 13.67
CA VAL A 106 -3.53 19.42 13.07
C VAL A 106 -4.15 19.65 11.70
N ARG A 107 -4.90 20.74 11.50
CA ARG A 107 -5.42 21.15 10.19
C ARG A 107 -4.28 21.48 9.23
N GLU A 108 -3.27 22.20 9.68
CA GLU A 108 -2.08 22.49 8.89
C GLU A 108 -1.29 21.23 8.54
N GLN A 109 -1.08 20.32 9.49
CA GLN A 109 -0.41 19.04 9.22
C GLN A 109 -1.17 18.21 8.18
N LYS A 110 -2.51 18.17 8.24
CA LYS A 110 -3.33 17.48 7.25
C LYS A 110 -3.18 18.12 5.87
N LYS A 111 -3.34 19.43 5.77
CA LYS A 111 -3.14 20.17 4.51
C LYS A 111 -1.74 19.95 3.94
N ARG A 112 -0.72 19.98 4.80
CA ARG A 112 0.66 19.71 4.40
C ARG A 112 0.85 18.29 3.85
N LYS A 113 0.25 17.27 4.47
CA LYS A 113 0.29 15.90 3.95
C LYS A 113 -0.41 15.78 2.60
N GLU A 114 -1.59 16.33 2.44
CA GLU A 114 -2.34 16.34 1.18
C GLU A 114 -1.54 17.03 0.07
N ARG A 115 -0.88 18.15 0.40
CA ARG A 115 -0.01 18.88 -0.53
C ARG A 115 1.20 18.03 -0.96
N LEU A 116 1.85 17.33 -0.02
CA LEU A 116 2.97 16.42 -0.32
C LEU A 116 2.52 15.24 -1.19
N LEU A 117 1.36 14.64 -0.96
CA LEU A 117 0.84 13.56 -1.79
C LEU A 117 0.54 14.05 -3.22
N SER A 118 0.00 15.26 -3.38
CA SER A 118 -0.20 15.89 -4.69
C SER A 118 1.12 16.10 -5.43
N LEU A 119 2.15 16.59 -4.73
CA LEU A 119 3.50 16.78 -5.27
C LEU A 119 4.10 15.45 -5.73
N LEU A 120 4.01 14.40 -4.92
CA LEU A 120 4.55 13.08 -5.25
C LEU A 120 3.80 12.45 -6.44
N ARG A 121 2.49 12.67 -6.56
CA ARG A 121 1.72 12.27 -7.74
C ARG A 121 2.21 12.99 -9.00
N ASP A 122 2.40 14.30 -8.94
CA ASP A 122 2.91 15.08 -10.07
C ASP A 122 4.33 14.66 -10.44
N THR A 123 5.18 14.34 -9.45
CA THR A 123 6.51 13.77 -9.64
C THR A 123 6.45 12.42 -10.37
N ALA A 124 5.54 11.51 -9.98
CA ALA A 124 5.36 10.23 -10.67
C ALA A 124 4.95 10.41 -12.13
N LEU A 125 4.03 11.34 -12.41
CA LEU A 125 3.62 11.68 -13.78
C LEU A 125 4.77 12.26 -14.60
N PHE A 126 5.61 13.11 -14.01
CA PHE A 126 6.81 13.64 -14.64
C PHE A 126 7.78 12.51 -15.04
N TYR A 127 8.10 11.59 -14.14
CA TYR A 127 8.98 10.47 -14.44
C TYR A 127 8.39 9.51 -15.48
N ALA A 128 7.09 9.23 -15.40
CA ALA A 128 6.41 8.39 -16.38
C ALA A 128 6.36 9.04 -17.79
N HIS A 129 6.22 10.37 -17.86
CA HIS A 129 6.34 11.11 -19.10
C HIS A 129 7.75 11.01 -19.67
N ASN A 130 8.77 11.25 -18.85
CA ASN A 130 10.16 11.19 -19.26
C ASN A 130 10.53 9.85 -19.91
N LEU A 131 10.06 8.73 -19.33
CA LEU A 131 10.32 7.39 -19.86
C LEU A 131 9.82 7.19 -21.30
N ARG A 132 8.84 7.98 -21.74
CA ARG A 132 8.26 7.93 -23.09
C ARG A 132 8.97 8.84 -24.08
N THR A 133 9.96 9.62 -23.64
CA THR A 133 10.71 10.52 -24.51
C THR A 133 11.95 9.83 -25.09
N PRO A 134 12.45 10.27 -26.27
CA PRO A 134 13.69 9.75 -26.85
C PRO A 134 14.89 9.87 -25.92
N ALA A 135 14.90 10.83 -24.98
CA ALA A 135 16.00 11.01 -24.02
C ALA A 135 16.13 9.82 -23.04
N ALA A 136 15.09 9.00 -22.88
CA ALA A 136 15.08 7.84 -21.98
C ALA A 136 15.58 6.55 -22.63
N THR A 137 16.21 6.55 -23.80
CA THR A 137 16.65 5.34 -24.53
C THR A 137 17.38 4.36 -23.62
N LYS A 138 18.37 4.81 -22.82
CA LYS A 138 19.10 3.94 -21.89
C LYS A 138 18.21 3.27 -20.85
N HIS A 139 17.18 3.96 -20.37
CA HIS A 139 16.22 3.42 -19.39
C HIS A 139 15.34 2.37 -20.05
N VAL A 140 14.90 2.63 -21.28
CA VAL A 140 14.10 1.69 -22.07
C VAL A 140 14.91 0.44 -22.38
N ASP A 141 16.17 0.58 -22.81
CA ASP A 141 17.08 -0.55 -23.07
C ASP A 141 17.27 -1.41 -21.82
N TYR A 142 17.43 -0.76 -20.65
CA TYR A 142 17.54 -1.47 -19.37
C TYR A 142 16.28 -2.28 -19.05
N ILE A 143 15.08 -1.73 -19.28
CA ILE A 143 13.80 -2.39 -19.11
C ILE A 143 13.71 -3.61 -20.03
N TYR A 144 14.06 -3.47 -21.32
CA TYR A 144 14.05 -4.56 -22.30
C TYR A 144 15.05 -5.68 -21.94
N LYS A 145 16.26 -5.33 -21.53
CA LYS A 145 17.26 -6.32 -21.05
C LYS A 145 16.73 -7.16 -19.89
N ARG A 146 15.85 -6.58 -19.06
CA ARG A 146 15.21 -7.27 -17.94
C ARG A 146 13.92 -7.99 -18.32
N LYS A 147 13.54 -7.97 -19.61
CA LYS A 147 12.32 -8.59 -20.14
C LYS A 147 11.04 -8.08 -19.46
N ILE A 148 11.05 -6.83 -18.98
CA ILE A 148 9.86 -6.19 -18.41
C ILE A 148 8.99 -5.67 -19.57
N THR A 149 7.72 -6.10 -19.59
CA THR A 149 6.77 -5.75 -20.67
C THR A 149 6.23 -4.33 -20.49
N ASN A 150 5.76 -3.71 -21.58
CA ASN A 150 5.10 -2.40 -21.54
C ASN A 150 3.86 -2.38 -20.63
N GLU A 151 3.09 -3.48 -20.60
CA GLU A 151 1.96 -3.63 -19.69
C GLU A 151 2.42 -3.53 -18.22
N THR A 152 3.52 -4.21 -17.89
CA THR A 152 4.10 -4.18 -16.54
C THR A 152 4.66 -2.80 -16.20
N VAL A 153 5.33 -2.12 -17.16
CA VAL A 153 5.77 -0.73 -17.01
C VAL A 153 4.59 0.18 -16.63
N MET A 154 3.47 0.06 -17.33
CA MET A 154 2.28 0.87 -17.06
C MET A 154 1.64 0.50 -15.72
N ARG A 155 1.52 -0.81 -15.42
CA ARG A 155 0.90 -1.31 -14.20
C ARG A 155 1.62 -0.86 -12.93
N PHE A 156 2.95 -0.82 -12.96
CA PHE A 156 3.78 -0.36 -11.84
C PHE A 156 4.10 1.13 -11.89
N GLY A 157 3.72 1.82 -12.98
CA GLY A 157 3.99 3.24 -13.17
C GLY A 157 5.48 3.57 -13.25
N LEU A 158 6.29 2.67 -13.86
CA LEU A 158 7.73 2.90 -13.98
C LEU A 158 8.03 4.19 -14.75
N GLY A 159 9.07 4.89 -14.35
CA GLY A 159 9.46 6.17 -14.92
C GLY A 159 10.97 6.32 -15.08
N ALA A 160 11.39 7.47 -15.56
CA ALA A 160 12.80 7.81 -15.71
C ALA A 160 13.10 9.20 -15.13
N SER A 161 14.11 9.29 -14.28
CA SER A 161 14.78 10.55 -14.01
C SER A 161 15.94 10.70 -15.00
N LEU A 162 15.89 11.72 -15.85
CA LEU A 162 16.85 11.90 -16.93
C LEU A 162 18.10 12.65 -16.46
N ASP A 163 17.91 13.58 -15.51
CA ASP A 163 18.95 14.44 -14.99
C ASP A 163 18.62 14.94 -13.57
N PHE A 164 19.50 15.78 -13.01
CA PHE A 164 19.33 16.32 -11.67
C PHE A 164 18.53 17.64 -11.60
N LYS A 165 18.20 18.28 -12.73
CA LYS A 165 17.62 19.63 -12.78
C LYS A 165 16.17 19.68 -13.23
N GLY A 166 15.74 18.72 -14.04
CA GLY A 166 14.42 18.72 -14.66
C GLY A 166 13.27 18.69 -13.67
N LEU A 167 13.36 17.82 -12.66
CA LEU A 167 12.29 17.67 -11.66
C LEU A 167 12.04 18.94 -10.83
N PRO A 168 13.05 19.59 -10.20
CA PRO A 168 12.81 20.83 -9.46
C PRO A 168 12.21 21.92 -10.33
N SER A 169 12.67 22.06 -11.57
CA SER A 169 12.14 23.05 -12.53
C SER A 169 10.66 22.78 -12.84
N TYR A 170 10.32 21.52 -13.13
CA TYR A 170 8.94 21.12 -13.40
C TYR A 170 8.02 21.38 -12.20
N LEU A 171 8.43 21.01 -10.99
CA LEU A 171 7.61 21.19 -9.79
C LEU A 171 7.35 22.67 -9.48
N ARG A 172 8.31 23.55 -9.73
CA ARG A 172 8.10 25.02 -9.63
C ARG A 172 7.03 25.51 -10.60
N THR A 173 6.96 24.98 -11.84
CA THR A 173 5.87 25.34 -12.78
C THR A 173 4.49 24.89 -12.29
N LYS A 174 4.43 23.90 -11.39
CA LYS A 174 3.22 23.43 -10.71
C LYS A 174 2.88 24.24 -9.44
N GLY A 175 3.71 25.24 -9.09
CA GLY A 175 3.50 26.10 -7.93
C GLY A 175 3.87 25.44 -6.59
N TYR A 176 4.80 24.46 -6.60
CA TYR A 176 5.35 23.92 -5.36
C TYR A 176 6.53 24.74 -4.89
N THR A 177 6.64 24.94 -3.56
CA THR A 177 7.76 25.66 -2.98
C THR A 177 8.98 24.77 -2.83
N ASP A 178 10.16 25.38 -2.68
CA ASP A 178 11.40 24.63 -2.50
C ASP A 178 11.36 23.77 -1.21
N GLU A 179 10.73 24.27 -0.15
CA GLU A 179 10.53 23.56 1.12
C GLU A 179 9.61 22.35 0.95
N GLU A 180 8.51 22.48 0.18
CA GLU A 180 7.60 21.37 -0.13
C GLU A 180 8.34 20.30 -0.92
N MET A 181 9.13 20.68 -1.92
CA MET A 181 9.91 19.76 -2.74
C MET A 181 10.92 18.96 -1.89
N VAL A 182 11.65 19.64 -1.01
CA VAL A 182 12.59 18.96 -0.10
C VAL A 182 11.85 18.09 0.92
N ALA A 183 10.73 18.56 1.48
CA ALA A 183 9.93 17.80 2.45
C ALA A 183 9.31 16.53 1.85
N SER A 184 9.06 16.49 0.54
CA SER A 184 8.57 15.30 -0.17
C SER A 184 9.60 14.17 -0.26
N GLY A 185 10.89 14.48 -0.12
CA GLY A 185 12.00 13.56 -0.30
C GLY A 185 12.34 13.23 -1.77
N ALA A 186 11.63 13.78 -2.75
CA ALA A 186 11.94 13.62 -4.17
C ALA A 186 13.05 14.58 -4.64
N VAL A 187 13.18 15.70 -3.96
CA VAL A 187 14.19 16.72 -4.26
C VAL A 187 15.17 16.83 -3.08
N GLY A 188 16.45 16.86 -3.40
CA GLY A 188 17.54 17.17 -2.48
C GLY A 188 17.92 18.63 -2.54
N GLU A 189 18.56 19.13 -1.47
CA GLU A 189 19.18 20.47 -1.41
C GLU A 189 20.64 20.33 -0.98
N LYS A 190 21.50 21.09 -1.65
CA LYS A 190 22.91 21.21 -1.26
C LYS A 190 23.43 22.60 -1.66
N ASN A 191 23.87 23.36 -0.67
CA ASN A 191 24.41 24.73 -0.85
C ASN A 191 23.46 25.67 -1.62
N GLY A 192 22.17 25.65 -1.27
CA GLY A 192 21.13 26.45 -1.93
C GLY A 192 20.75 25.96 -3.34
N ARG A 193 21.26 24.80 -3.78
CA ARG A 193 20.90 24.19 -5.07
C ARG A 193 19.98 23.01 -4.85
N TYR A 194 18.86 23.01 -5.56
CA TYR A 194 17.86 21.95 -5.52
C TYR A 194 18.05 21.01 -6.69
N PHE A 195 18.00 19.71 -6.43
CA PHE A 195 18.27 18.68 -7.44
C PHE A 195 17.34 17.47 -7.25
N ASP A 196 17.05 16.78 -8.35
CA ASP A 196 16.37 15.49 -8.32
C ASP A 196 17.21 14.48 -7.52
N TRP A 197 16.64 14.00 -6.41
CA TRP A 197 17.32 13.05 -5.52
C TRP A 197 17.67 11.73 -6.22
N LEU A 198 16.93 11.37 -7.26
CA LEU A 198 17.05 10.13 -8.00
C LEU A 198 17.59 10.34 -9.43
N GLY A 199 18.29 11.45 -9.68
CA GLY A 199 18.80 11.84 -11.00
C GLY A 199 19.50 10.71 -11.75
N GLY A 200 19.17 10.51 -13.03
CA GLY A 200 19.79 9.51 -13.92
C GLY A 200 19.34 8.06 -13.67
N ARG A 201 18.23 7.79 -12.96
CA ARG A 201 17.82 6.45 -12.54
C ARG A 201 16.49 6.02 -13.16
N LEU A 202 16.32 4.71 -13.33
CA LEU A 202 14.99 4.11 -13.50
C LEU A 202 14.21 4.27 -12.20
N ILE A 203 12.99 4.80 -12.31
CA ILE A 203 12.15 5.13 -11.16
C ILE A 203 11.03 4.11 -10.99
N ILE A 204 10.86 3.67 -9.75
CA ILE A 204 9.82 2.73 -9.32
C ILE A 204 9.00 3.45 -8.25
N PRO A 205 7.76 3.89 -8.53
CA PRO A 205 6.91 4.53 -7.55
C PRO A 205 6.49 3.56 -6.45
N VAL A 206 6.50 4.01 -5.21
CA VAL A 206 5.96 3.30 -4.05
C VAL A 206 4.56 3.81 -3.77
N ILE A 207 3.58 2.92 -3.85
CA ILE A 207 2.17 3.25 -3.71
C ILE A 207 1.65 2.59 -2.43
N ASP A 208 0.99 3.37 -1.58
CA ASP A 208 0.41 2.89 -0.32
C ASP A 208 -0.89 2.09 -0.55
N GLN A 209 -1.43 1.50 0.51
CA GLN A 209 -2.69 0.74 0.47
C GLN A 209 -3.92 1.57 0.05
N PHE A 210 -3.83 2.91 0.04
CA PHE A 210 -4.89 3.82 -0.38
C PHE A 210 -4.75 4.29 -1.84
N GLY A 211 -3.68 3.89 -2.52
CA GLY A 211 -3.39 4.26 -3.90
C GLY A 211 -2.59 5.55 -4.07
N ASN A 212 -2.08 6.13 -2.99
CA ASN A 212 -1.26 7.33 -3.05
C ASN A 212 0.20 6.97 -3.36
N VAL A 213 0.84 7.73 -4.23
CA VAL A 213 2.30 7.69 -4.37
C VAL A 213 2.91 8.36 -3.14
N VAL A 214 3.69 7.60 -2.35
CA VAL A 214 4.28 8.06 -1.08
C VAL A 214 5.79 8.18 -1.12
N ALA A 215 6.44 7.50 -2.06
CA ALA A 215 7.89 7.47 -2.22
C ALA A 215 8.31 6.98 -3.61
N PHE A 216 9.60 6.95 -3.85
CA PHE A 216 10.20 6.37 -5.05
C PHE A 216 11.44 5.55 -4.69
N ASP A 217 11.69 4.51 -5.47
CA ASP A 217 12.96 3.82 -5.54
C ASP A 217 13.63 4.11 -6.88
N GLY A 218 14.89 4.45 -6.85
CA GLY A 218 15.71 4.78 -8.02
C GLY A 218 16.77 3.73 -8.28
N ARG A 219 16.59 2.94 -9.34
CA ARG A 219 17.57 1.94 -9.79
C ARG A 219 18.56 2.55 -10.76
N ARG A 220 19.87 2.48 -10.45
CA ARG A 220 20.92 2.83 -11.41
C ARG A 220 20.88 1.87 -12.61
N ILE A 221 21.01 2.43 -13.81
CA ILE A 221 20.89 1.70 -15.08
C ILE A 221 22.23 1.44 -15.78
N ASP A 222 23.32 1.99 -15.25
CA ASP A 222 24.68 1.81 -15.73
C ASP A 222 25.55 1.00 -14.75
N ASP A 223 26.80 0.74 -15.14
CA ASP A 223 27.79 -0.02 -14.34
C ASP A 223 28.66 0.89 -13.45
N GLY A 224 28.20 2.12 -13.16
CA GLY A 224 28.91 3.07 -12.30
C GLY A 224 29.16 2.56 -10.88
N LYS A 225 29.99 3.29 -10.11
CA LYS A 225 30.37 2.93 -8.73
C LYS A 225 29.38 3.38 -7.65
N GLU A 226 28.39 4.19 -8.00
CA GLU A 226 27.39 4.69 -7.06
C GLU A 226 26.43 3.59 -6.58
N GLN A 227 25.70 3.86 -5.51
CA GLN A 227 24.73 2.91 -4.99
C GLN A 227 23.75 2.44 -6.06
N LYS A 228 23.57 1.11 -6.13
CA LYS A 228 22.70 0.42 -7.09
C LYS A 228 21.25 0.85 -6.95
N TYR A 229 20.76 1.00 -5.73
CA TYR A 229 19.42 1.47 -5.37
C TYR A 229 19.51 2.65 -4.42
N ILE A 230 18.67 3.66 -4.63
CA ILE A 230 18.45 4.78 -3.72
C ILE A 230 16.95 4.92 -3.51
N ASN A 231 16.54 4.87 -2.24
CA ASN A 231 15.14 5.07 -1.86
C ASN A 231 14.91 6.52 -1.38
N THR A 232 13.69 7.00 -1.53
CA THR A 232 13.21 8.18 -0.82
C THR A 232 13.52 8.03 0.69
N ARG A 233 13.93 9.12 1.33
CA ARG A 233 14.11 9.18 2.79
C ARG A 233 12.76 9.16 3.51
N GLU A 234 12.77 8.98 4.84
CA GLU A 234 11.58 9.12 5.69
C GLU A 234 10.97 10.53 5.52
N THR A 235 9.64 10.62 5.41
CA THR A 235 8.89 11.86 5.24
C THR A 235 7.62 11.85 6.09
N ALA A 236 6.86 12.94 6.08
CA ALA A 236 5.58 13.00 6.77
C ALA A 236 4.52 12.04 6.19
N VAL A 237 4.71 11.55 4.96
CA VAL A 237 3.78 10.63 4.25
C VAL A 237 4.37 9.26 3.97
N PHE A 238 5.64 9.03 4.29
CA PHE A 238 6.33 7.77 4.01
C PHE A 238 7.21 7.32 5.16
N SER A 239 7.03 6.07 5.58
CA SER A 239 7.91 5.39 6.54
C SER A 239 8.29 4.01 6.01
N LYS A 240 9.59 3.76 5.84
CA LYS A 240 10.14 2.48 5.35
C LYS A 240 9.70 1.31 6.21
N GLY A 241 9.70 1.49 7.51
CA GLY A 241 9.32 0.44 8.47
C GLY A 241 7.82 0.13 8.51
N LYS A 242 6.98 0.97 7.90
CA LYS A 242 5.50 0.82 7.89
C LYS A 242 4.93 0.68 6.48
N THR A 243 5.76 0.64 5.46
CA THR A 243 5.34 0.52 4.07
C THR A 243 5.85 -0.79 3.48
N LEU A 244 5.02 -1.46 2.69
CA LEU A 244 5.39 -2.59 1.84
C LEU A 244 5.21 -2.19 0.38
N PHE A 245 6.20 -2.49 -0.45
CA PHE A 245 6.08 -2.30 -1.89
C PHE A 245 5.04 -3.27 -2.47
N ASN A 246 4.21 -2.77 -3.38
CA ASN A 246 3.11 -3.51 -4.04
C ASN A 246 1.91 -3.84 -3.15
N ILE A 247 1.79 -3.27 -1.97
CA ILE A 247 0.65 -3.49 -1.06
C ILE A 247 -0.69 -3.07 -1.67
N ASN A 248 -0.70 -2.04 -2.51
CA ASN A 248 -1.87 -1.59 -3.26
C ASN A 248 -2.42 -2.66 -4.21
N ASN A 249 -1.54 -3.41 -4.91
CA ASN A 249 -1.95 -4.50 -5.78
C ASN A 249 -2.32 -5.75 -4.99
N LEU A 250 -1.64 -6.05 -3.88
CA LEU A 250 -2.03 -7.14 -2.98
C LEU A 250 -3.48 -6.96 -2.50
N LYS A 251 -3.86 -5.73 -2.16
CA LYS A 251 -5.24 -5.38 -1.79
C LYS A 251 -6.23 -5.67 -2.93
N LYS A 252 -5.90 -5.29 -4.17
CA LYS A 252 -6.73 -5.59 -5.35
C LYS A 252 -6.90 -7.10 -5.56
N VAL A 253 -5.80 -7.86 -5.49
CA VAL A 253 -5.84 -9.34 -5.62
C VAL A 253 -6.74 -9.96 -4.56
N LYS A 254 -6.64 -9.50 -3.31
CA LYS A 254 -7.51 -9.96 -2.21
C LYS A 254 -8.98 -9.73 -2.53
N ASN A 255 -9.33 -8.53 -3.01
CA ASN A 255 -10.72 -8.14 -3.26
C ASN A 255 -11.31 -8.83 -4.50
N GLU A 256 -10.51 -9.09 -5.54
CA GLU A 256 -10.99 -9.62 -6.81
C GLU A 256 -11.02 -11.16 -6.85
N LYS A 257 -10.00 -11.81 -6.27
CA LYS A 257 -9.77 -13.25 -6.42
C LYS A 257 -9.73 -14.02 -5.10
N GLY A 258 -9.76 -13.32 -3.98
CA GLY A 258 -9.35 -13.85 -2.69
C GLY A 258 -7.84 -14.01 -2.60
N LEU A 259 -7.29 -14.00 -1.39
CA LEU A 259 -5.87 -14.14 -1.13
C LEU A 259 -5.63 -15.26 -0.14
N THR A 260 -4.94 -16.32 -0.57
CA THR A 260 -4.60 -17.48 0.28
C THR A 260 -3.24 -17.32 0.94
N ASP A 261 -2.34 -16.60 0.30
CA ASP A 261 -0.95 -16.44 0.72
C ASP A 261 -0.31 -15.18 0.10
N VAL A 262 0.88 -14.83 0.59
CA VAL A 262 1.72 -13.73 0.08
C VAL A 262 3.14 -14.21 -0.16
N ILE A 263 3.78 -13.74 -1.22
CA ILE A 263 5.20 -13.96 -1.50
C ILE A 263 5.97 -12.71 -1.10
N ILE A 264 7.04 -12.88 -0.33
CA ILE A 264 7.90 -11.78 0.12
C ILE A 264 9.27 -11.97 -0.51
N VAL A 265 9.70 -10.99 -1.32
CA VAL A 265 11.00 -10.94 -1.99
C VAL A 265 11.84 -9.77 -1.47
N GLU A 266 13.13 -9.70 -1.84
CA GLU A 266 14.03 -8.66 -1.32
C GLU A 266 13.84 -7.31 -2.03
N GLY A 267 13.80 -7.31 -3.35
CA GLY A 267 13.88 -6.10 -4.16
C GLY A 267 12.58 -5.72 -4.86
N HIS A 268 12.43 -4.44 -5.14
CA HIS A 268 11.25 -3.92 -5.84
C HIS A 268 11.17 -4.43 -7.30
N LEU A 269 12.32 -4.57 -7.99
CA LEU A 269 12.33 -5.18 -9.33
C LEU A 269 11.99 -6.66 -9.32
N ASP A 270 12.29 -7.37 -8.22
CA ASP A 270 11.91 -8.79 -8.07
C ASP A 270 10.38 -8.89 -7.96
N VAL A 271 9.76 -7.98 -7.21
CA VAL A 271 8.28 -7.87 -7.18
C VAL A 271 7.72 -7.63 -8.58
N VAL A 272 8.31 -6.71 -9.36
CA VAL A 272 7.85 -6.40 -10.72
C VAL A 272 7.91 -7.64 -11.60
N THR A 273 9.02 -8.39 -11.58
CA THR A 273 9.23 -9.57 -12.42
C THR A 273 8.40 -10.78 -11.96
N VAL A 274 8.32 -11.05 -10.66
CA VAL A 274 7.48 -12.13 -10.09
C VAL A 274 5.99 -11.85 -10.36
N SER A 275 5.55 -10.59 -10.18
CA SER A 275 4.18 -10.20 -10.51
C SER A 275 3.88 -10.36 -12.01
N GLN A 276 4.83 -10.03 -12.88
CA GLN A 276 4.72 -10.26 -14.34
C GLN A 276 4.62 -11.74 -14.69
N ALA A 277 5.32 -12.60 -13.96
CA ALA A 277 5.29 -14.05 -14.13
C ALA A 277 3.97 -14.72 -13.69
N GLY A 278 2.98 -13.93 -13.22
CA GLY A 278 1.67 -14.46 -12.84
C GLY A 278 1.42 -14.59 -11.34
N PHE A 279 2.33 -14.09 -10.50
CA PHE A 279 2.20 -14.10 -9.03
C PHE A 279 1.96 -12.67 -8.49
N PRO A 280 0.75 -12.10 -8.67
CA PRO A 280 0.48 -10.72 -8.27
C PRO A 280 0.44 -10.50 -6.75
N ASN A 281 0.38 -11.58 -5.96
CA ASN A 281 0.41 -11.61 -4.50
C ASN A 281 1.83 -11.47 -3.91
N VAL A 282 2.73 -10.81 -4.61
CA VAL A 282 4.13 -10.59 -4.21
C VAL A 282 4.33 -9.18 -3.66
N VAL A 283 5.13 -9.06 -2.59
CA VAL A 283 5.51 -7.79 -1.95
C VAL A 283 7.00 -7.77 -1.60
N ALA A 284 7.54 -6.60 -1.31
CA ALA A 284 8.87 -6.45 -0.72
C ALA A 284 8.88 -5.40 0.40
N SER A 285 9.87 -5.51 1.29
CA SER A 285 10.22 -4.45 2.24
C SER A 285 10.87 -3.26 1.51
N MET A 286 11.10 -2.16 2.21
CA MET A 286 11.61 -0.91 1.62
C MET A 286 13.15 -0.78 1.69
N GLY A 287 13.88 -1.82 1.26
CA GLY A 287 15.35 -1.84 1.31
C GLY A 287 15.90 -1.94 2.74
N THR A 288 15.12 -2.46 3.66
CA THR A 288 15.46 -2.73 5.05
C THR A 288 14.93 -4.12 5.43
N SER A 289 15.42 -4.69 6.53
CA SER A 289 14.84 -5.93 7.07
C SER A 289 13.34 -5.74 7.32
N LEU A 290 12.58 -6.81 7.15
CA LEU A 290 11.15 -6.85 7.48
C LEU A 290 10.91 -6.40 8.92
N THR A 291 9.86 -5.62 9.16
CA THR A 291 9.51 -5.09 10.49
C THR A 291 8.25 -5.75 11.03
N LYS A 292 8.03 -5.63 12.35
CA LYS A 292 6.77 -6.08 13.00
C LYS A 292 5.54 -5.35 12.44
N ASP A 293 5.65 -4.04 12.15
CA ASP A 293 4.53 -3.28 11.56
C ASP A 293 4.16 -3.79 10.16
N GLN A 294 5.17 -4.15 9.35
CA GLN A 294 4.95 -4.77 8.04
C GLN A 294 4.35 -6.17 8.16
N ALA A 295 4.80 -6.98 9.11
CA ALA A 295 4.22 -8.30 9.36
C ALA A 295 2.76 -8.21 9.83
N ARG A 296 2.44 -7.28 10.74
CA ARG A 296 1.05 -6.98 11.13
C ARG A 296 0.19 -6.52 9.96
N MET A 297 0.76 -5.74 9.05
CA MET A 297 0.07 -5.33 7.84
C MET A 297 -0.26 -6.55 6.98
N LEU A 298 0.69 -7.46 6.73
CA LEU A 298 0.47 -8.69 5.97
C LEU A 298 -0.56 -9.61 6.61
N LYS A 299 -0.55 -9.74 7.94
CA LYS A 299 -1.54 -10.54 8.69
C LYS A 299 -2.99 -10.13 8.44
N ARG A 300 -3.25 -8.86 8.11
CA ARG A 300 -4.61 -8.40 7.74
C ARG A 300 -5.06 -8.93 6.37
N TYR A 301 -4.12 -9.35 5.53
CA TYR A 301 -4.39 -9.82 4.18
C TYR A 301 -4.48 -11.34 4.10
N THR A 302 -3.61 -12.05 4.81
CA THR A 302 -3.51 -13.51 4.77
C THR A 302 -2.87 -14.07 6.04
N ASP A 303 -3.08 -15.37 6.28
CA ASP A 303 -2.45 -16.12 7.37
C ASP A 303 -1.17 -16.85 6.93
N LYS A 304 -0.81 -16.81 5.63
CA LYS A 304 0.30 -17.59 5.08
C LYS A 304 1.24 -16.74 4.25
N ALA A 305 2.54 -16.88 4.47
CA ALA A 305 3.59 -16.18 3.74
C ALA A 305 4.67 -17.13 3.22
N TYR A 306 5.19 -16.82 2.03
CA TYR A 306 6.38 -17.45 1.46
C TYR A 306 7.50 -16.41 1.43
N ILE A 307 8.65 -16.71 2.03
CA ILE A 307 9.86 -15.88 1.92
C ILE A 307 10.71 -16.47 0.78
N SER A 308 11.03 -15.64 -0.21
CA SER A 308 11.90 -15.95 -1.35
C SER A 308 12.97 -14.86 -1.47
N TYR A 309 13.97 -14.94 -0.60
CA TYR A 309 15.12 -14.04 -0.58
C TYR A 309 16.31 -14.66 -1.32
N ASP A 310 17.28 -13.83 -1.67
CA ASP A 310 18.48 -14.25 -2.36
C ASP A 310 19.25 -15.32 -1.54
N GLY A 311 19.86 -16.29 -2.22
CA GLY A 311 20.57 -17.40 -1.57
C GLY A 311 21.93 -17.01 -0.97
N ASP A 312 22.35 -15.75 -1.03
CA ASP A 312 23.58 -15.28 -0.44
C ASP A 312 23.52 -15.19 1.11
N PHE A 313 24.66 -14.96 1.75
CA PHE A 313 24.74 -14.93 3.22
C PHE A 313 23.83 -13.85 3.85
N ALA A 314 23.70 -12.70 3.19
CA ALA A 314 22.87 -11.59 3.68
C ALA A 314 21.37 -11.96 3.58
N GLY A 315 20.94 -12.54 2.44
CA GLY A 315 19.59 -13.00 2.23
C GLY A 315 19.20 -14.15 3.18
N GLN A 316 20.11 -15.11 3.45
CA GLN A 316 19.87 -16.17 4.43
C GLN A 316 19.63 -15.60 5.84
N LYS A 317 20.46 -14.64 6.28
CA LYS A 317 20.27 -13.97 7.57
C LYS A 317 18.96 -13.18 7.63
N ALA A 318 18.60 -12.50 6.54
CA ALA A 318 17.33 -11.78 6.41
C ALA A 318 16.13 -12.73 6.44
N THR A 319 16.24 -13.91 5.81
CA THR A 319 15.23 -14.98 5.81
C THR A 319 14.93 -15.47 7.23
N VAL A 320 15.96 -15.80 8.01
CA VAL A 320 15.77 -16.27 9.40
C VAL A 320 15.05 -15.21 10.23
N ARG A 321 15.52 -13.96 10.17
CA ARG A 321 14.89 -12.85 10.90
C ARG A 321 13.45 -12.58 10.45
N GLY A 322 13.20 -12.61 9.14
CA GLY A 322 11.85 -12.44 8.58
C GLY A 322 10.90 -13.53 9.04
N LEU A 323 11.36 -14.78 9.05
CA LEU A 323 10.60 -15.94 9.52
C LEU A 323 10.16 -15.76 10.98
N GLU A 324 11.08 -15.34 11.88
CA GLU A 324 10.76 -15.09 13.29
C GLU A 324 9.70 -14.00 13.44
N ILE A 325 9.90 -12.85 12.79
CA ILE A 325 8.98 -11.70 12.86
C ILE A 325 7.58 -12.05 12.35
N LEU A 326 7.47 -12.79 11.24
CA LEU A 326 6.18 -13.18 10.67
C LEU A 326 5.46 -14.20 11.56
N ARG A 327 6.19 -15.17 12.12
CA ARG A 327 5.64 -16.16 13.07
C ARG A 327 5.16 -15.53 14.37
N ASP A 328 5.91 -14.58 14.91
CA ASP A 328 5.52 -13.82 16.11
C ASP A 328 4.19 -13.08 15.92
N GLU A 329 3.92 -12.61 14.70
CA GLU A 329 2.66 -11.95 14.35
C GLU A 329 1.58 -12.94 13.85
N GLY A 330 1.82 -14.26 13.98
CA GLY A 330 0.84 -15.32 13.75
C GLY A 330 0.65 -15.75 12.30
N LEU A 331 1.64 -15.56 11.42
CA LEU A 331 1.61 -16.10 10.06
C LEU A 331 2.25 -17.50 9.99
N GLU A 332 1.66 -18.40 9.19
CA GLU A 332 2.33 -19.61 8.73
C GLU A 332 3.37 -19.22 7.68
N VAL A 333 4.64 -19.56 7.90
CA VAL A 333 5.72 -19.14 7.01
C VAL A 333 6.42 -20.35 6.39
N LYS A 334 6.58 -20.30 5.06
CA LYS A 334 7.41 -21.23 4.29
C LYS A 334 8.53 -20.49 3.59
N ILE A 335 9.67 -21.14 3.44
CA ILE A 335 10.84 -20.62 2.73
C ILE A 335 10.88 -21.25 1.36
N VAL A 336 11.08 -20.43 0.33
CA VAL A 336 11.34 -20.85 -1.04
C VAL A 336 12.83 -20.63 -1.31
N SER A 337 13.57 -21.70 -1.51
CA SER A 337 14.97 -21.64 -1.93
C SER A 337 15.02 -21.59 -3.45
N LEU A 338 15.72 -20.61 -3.99
CA LEU A 338 16.00 -20.45 -5.43
C LEU A 338 17.34 -21.06 -5.80
#